data_8551449454906b07e36c34c6601a1a38
#
_entry.id   8551449454906b07e36c34c6601a1a38
#
_cell.length_a   1.000
_cell.length_b   1.000
_cell.length_c   1.000
_cell.angle_alpha   90.00
_cell.angle_beta   90.00
_cell.angle_gamma   90.00
#
_symmetry.space_group_name_H-M   'P 1'
#
loop_
_entity.id
_entity.type
_entity.pdbx_description
1 polymer ?
#
loop_
_entity_poly.entity_id
_entity_poly.type
_entity_poly.pdbx_seq_one_letter_code
_entity_poly.pdbx_strand_id
1 'polypeptide(L)'
;MNIDGRIAIRTLQELLLDSFVGCKCDDTFDSIEVLGDAEKPSLDEFRTKYNELLNVVIPLEELRLQRTYKLTETDWRVGNDSPLSPEKIQEWRIYRQALRDLPTNTTDPENPVWPTAPN
;
A
#
# COMPACT_ATOMS: atom_id res chain seq x y z
N MET A 1 -9.90 -20.79 -7.41
CA MET A 1 -9.36 -19.66 -6.63
C MET A 1 -10.33 -18.48 -6.71
N ASN A 2 -10.79 -18.02 -5.58
CA ASN A 2 -11.64 -16.83 -5.52
C ASN A 2 -10.76 -15.57 -5.55
N ILE A 3 -11.20 -14.55 -6.28
CA ILE A 3 -10.42 -13.33 -6.50
C ILE A 3 -11.26 -12.07 -6.32
N ASP A 4 -10.58 -11.00 -5.91
CA ASP A 4 -11.12 -9.64 -6.02
C ASP A 4 -10.77 -9.09 -7.41
N GLY A 5 -11.76 -8.61 -8.14
CA GLY A 5 -11.58 -8.15 -9.52
C GLY A 5 -10.57 -7.02 -9.68
N ARG A 6 -10.49 -6.11 -8.70
CA ARG A 6 -9.53 -4.98 -8.74
C ARG A 6 -8.10 -5.47 -8.61
N ILE A 7 -7.87 -6.40 -7.69
CA ILE A 7 -6.55 -6.99 -7.46
C ILE A 7 -6.18 -7.89 -8.64
N ALA A 8 -7.16 -8.62 -9.20
CA ALA A 8 -6.95 -9.45 -10.37
C ALA A 8 -6.50 -8.63 -11.59
N ILE A 9 -7.16 -7.50 -11.85
CA ILE A 9 -6.76 -6.61 -12.95
C ILE A 9 -5.33 -6.12 -12.75
N ARG A 10 -5.01 -5.66 -11.56
CA ARG A 10 -3.64 -5.20 -11.23
C ARG A 10 -2.62 -6.34 -11.36
N THR A 11 -2.99 -7.55 -10.93
CA THR A 11 -2.13 -8.74 -11.08
C THR A 11 -1.79 -8.98 -12.56
N LEU A 12 -2.80 -8.94 -13.43
CA LEU A 12 -2.60 -9.12 -14.86
C LEU A 12 -1.77 -7.99 -15.48
N GLN A 13 -1.99 -6.74 -15.06
CA GLN A 13 -1.20 -5.60 -15.52
C GLN A 13 0.28 -5.78 -15.20
N GLU A 14 0.61 -6.27 -14.01
CA GLU A 14 1.99 -6.47 -13.58
C GLU A 14 2.63 -7.69 -14.23
N LEU A 15 1.86 -8.75 -14.53
CA LEU A 15 2.38 -9.96 -15.18
C LEU A 15 2.54 -9.78 -16.70
N LEU A 16 1.60 -9.10 -17.34
CA LEU A 16 1.54 -8.98 -18.80
C LEU A 16 2.17 -7.68 -19.31
N LEU A 17 2.37 -6.70 -18.45
CA LEU A 17 3.01 -5.41 -18.77
C LEU A 17 2.37 -4.75 -20.00
N ASP A 18 3.19 -4.39 -21.00
CA ASP A 18 2.72 -3.68 -22.19
C ASP A 18 1.76 -4.49 -23.07
N SER A 19 1.74 -5.81 -22.91
CA SER A 19 0.82 -6.67 -23.67
C SER A 19 -0.59 -6.69 -23.10
N PHE A 20 -0.80 -6.16 -21.88
CA PHE A 20 -2.12 -6.11 -21.26
C PHE A 20 -2.95 -4.98 -21.85
N VAL A 21 -4.07 -5.32 -22.48
CA VAL A 21 -5.02 -4.34 -23.04
C VAL A 21 -6.36 -4.35 -22.31
N GLY A 22 -6.65 -5.40 -21.55
CA GLY A 22 -7.88 -5.51 -20.76
C GLY A 22 -8.20 -6.96 -20.43
N CYS A 23 -9.21 -7.15 -19.61
CA CYS A 23 -9.72 -8.47 -19.26
C CYS A 23 -11.20 -8.39 -18.87
N LYS A 24 -11.84 -9.54 -18.89
CA LYS A 24 -13.14 -9.76 -18.25
C LYS A 24 -12.92 -10.76 -17.14
N CYS A 25 -13.52 -10.54 -15.99
CA CYS A 25 -13.47 -11.49 -14.89
C CYS A 25 -14.62 -11.26 -13.93
N ASP A 26 -15.05 -12.35 -13.30
CA ASP A 26 -15.93 -12.34 -12.15
C ASP A 26 -15.07 -12.53 -10.88
N ASP A 27 -15.52 -13.36 -9.97
CA ASP A 27 -14.90 -13.59 -8.67
C ASP A 27 -14.01 -14.83 -8.60
N THR A 28 -13.66 -15.43 -9.75
CA THR A 28 -12.80 -16.61 -9.81
C THR A 28 -11.71 -16.47 -10.87
N PHE A 29 -10.56 -17.15 -10.64
CA PHE A 29 -9.49 -17.22 -11.63
C PHE A 29 -9.96 -17.81 -12.96
N ASP A 30 -10.79 -18.86 -12.90
CA ASP A 30 -11.28 -19.54 -14.11
C ASP A 30 -12.15 -18.63 -14.98
N SER A 31 -12.78 -17.62 -14.39
CA SER A 31 -13.60 -16.65 -15.12
C SER A 31 -12.79 -15.62 -15.91
N ILE A 32 -11.47 -15.52 -15.66
CA ILE A 32 -10.64 -14.51 -16.31
C ILE A 32 -10.51 -14.80 -17.80
N GLU A 33 -10.88 -13.81 -18.60
CA GLU A 33 -10.64 -13.79 -20.05
C GLU A 33 -9.75 -12.60 -20.38
N VAL A 34 -8.52 -12.86 -20.80
CA VAL A 34 -7.58 -11.82 -21.20
C VAL A 34 -7.88 -11.38 -22.63
N LEU A 35 -8.08 -10.08 -22.83
CA LEU A 35 -8.39 -9.50 -24.13
C LEU A 35 -7.12 -9.25 -24.94
N GLY A 36 -7.26 -9.28 -26.27
CA GLY A 36 -6.13 -9.07 -27.18
C GLY A 36 -5.28 -10.32 -27.38
N ASP A 37 -4.00 -10.12 -27.73
CA ASP A 37 -3.08 -11.20 -28.09
C ASP A 37 -2.30 -11.77 -26.89
N ALA A 38 -2.42 -11.16 -25.72
CA ALA A 38 -1.72 -11.63 -24.54
C ALA A 38 -2.30 -12.97 -24.04
N GLU A 39 -1.41 -13.84 -23.60
CA GLU A 39 -1.81 -15.12 -23.02
C GLU A 39 -2.14 -14.98 -21.54
N LYS A 40 -3.20 -15.67 -21.11
CA LYS A 40 -3.56 -15.74 -19.70
C LYS A 40 -2.45 -16.45 -18.92
N PRO A 41 -1.93 -15.84 -17.83
CA PRO A 41 -0.92 -16.50 -16.99
C PRO A 41 -1.42 -17.83 -16.42
N SER A 42 -0.50 -18.72 -16.06
CA SER A 42 -0.88 -19.93 -15.32
C SER A 42 -1.46 -19.58 -13.95
N LEU A 43 -2.22 -20.52 -13.38
CA LEU A 43 -2.76 -20.33 -12.02
C LEU A 43 -1.65 -20.07 -11.00
N ASP A 44 -0.52 -20.77 -11.10
CA ASP A 44 0.60 -20.59 -10.15
C ASP A 44 1.25 -19.23 -10.28
N GLU A 45 1.50 -18.75 -11.49
CA GLU A 45 2.04 -17.40 -11.73
C GLU A 45 1.08 -16.32 -11.22
N PHE A 46 -0.20 -16.46 -11.55
CA PHE A 46 -1.22 -15.53 -11.11
C PHE A 46 -1.35 -15.52 -9.60
N ARG A 47 -1.44 -16.69 -8.97
CA ARG A 47 -1.60 -16.81 -7.51
C ARG A 47 -0.44 -16.17 -6.76
N THR A 48 0.80 -16.40 -7.21
CA THR A 48 1.98 -15.83 -6.58
C THR A 48 1.93 -14.30 -6.59
N LYS A 49 1.68 -13.70 -7.74
CA LYS A 49 1.58 -12.24 -7.87
C LYS A 49 0.36 -11.68 -7.16
N TYR A 50 -0.78 -12.32 -7.27
CA TYR A 50 -2.02 -11.91 -6.61
C TYR A 50 -1.85 -11.87 -5.08
N ASN A 51 -1.27 -12.92 -4.51
CA ASN A 51 -1.06 -12.97 -3.06
C ASN A 51 -0.02 -11.95 -2.60
N GLU A 52 1.01 -11.69 -3.38
CA GLU A 52 1.98 -10.63 -3.10
C GLU A 52 1.29 -9.26 -3.05
N LEU A 53 0.44 -8.96 -4.04
CA LEU A 53 -0.32 -7.71 -4.06
C LEU A 53 -1.28 -7.61 -2.88
N LEU A 54 -2.04 -8.67 -2.62
CA LEU A 54 -3.05 -8.69 -1.57
C LEU A 54 -2.45 -8.55 -0.17
N ASN A 55 -1.34 -9.23 0.10
CA ASN A 55 -0.82 -9.38 1.46
C ASN A 55 0.34 -8.43 1.79
N VAL A 56 1.01 -7.88 0.80
CA VAL A 56 2.20 -7.05 1.01
C VAL A 56 2.06 -5.68 0.35
N VAL A 57 1.87 -5.65 -0.97
CA VAL A 57 1.96 -4.39 -1.73
C VAL A 57 0.82 -3.44 -1.36
N ILE A 58 -0.42 -3.91 -1.41
CA ILE A 58 -1.59 -3.08 -1.12
C ILE A 58 -1.62 -2.64 0.35
N PRO A 59 -1.41 -3.53 1.34
CA PRO A 59 -1.31 -3.09 2.73
C PRO A 59 -0.19 -2.08 2.97
N LEU A 60 0.95 -2.22 2.31
CA LEU A 60 2.05 -1.26 2.44
C LEU A 60 1.71 0.09 1.83
N GLU A 61 1.04 0.12 0.68
CA GLU A 61 0.56 1.37 0.07
C GLU A 61 -0.45 2.07 0.97
N GLU A 62 -1.37 1.33 1.55
CA GLU A 62 -2.36 1.87 2.49
C GLU A 62 -1.70 2.42 3.75
N LEU A 63 -0.72 1.71 4.30
CA LEU A 63 0.07 2.18 5.43
C LEU A 63 0.75 3.52 5.10
N ARG A 64 1.38 3.62 3.93
CA ARG A 64 2.03 4.86 3.49
C ARG A 64 1.04 6.01 3.32
N LEU A 65 -0.15 5.73 2.82
CA LEU A 65 -1.19 6.73 2.68
C LEU A 65 -1.66 7.26 4.03
N GLN A 66 -1.94 6.38 4.98
CA GLN A 66 -2.31 6.76 6.34
C GLN A 66 -1.19 7.53 7.05
N ARG A 67 0.05 7.10 6.87
CA ARG A 67 1.22 7.80 7.39
C ARG A 67 1.30 9.22 6.86
N THR A 68 1.16 9.39 5.55
CA THR A 68 1.20 10.71 4.90
C THR A 68 0.11 11.62 5.45
N TYR A 69 -1.08 11.10 5.67
CA TYR A 69 -2.17 11.85 6.28
C TYR A 69 -1.78 12.33 7.69
N LYS A 70 -1.22 11.45 8.52
CA LYS A 70 -0.77 11.79 9.88
C LYS A 70 0.35 12.85 9.87
N LEU A 71 1.27 12.77 8.92
CA LEU A 71 2.31 13.78 8.75
C LEU A 71 1.70 15.12 8.37
N THR A 72 0.78 15.14 7.42
CA THR A 72 0.12 16.37 6.97
C THR A 72 -0.65 17.05 8.11
N GLU A 73 -1.37 16.30 8.93
CA GLU A 73 -2.12 16.82 10.07
C GLU A 73 -1.21 17.51 11.11
N THR A 74 0.05 17.10 11.19
CA THR A 74 0.98 17.57 12.23
C THR A 74 2.06 18.49 11.72
N ASP A 75 2.08 18.85 10.43
CA ASP A 75 3.10 19.71 9.83
C ASP A 75 3.22 21.06 10.55
N TRP A 76 2.11 21.69 10.93
CA TRP A 76 2.11 22.99 11.59
C TRP A 76 2.78 22.98 12.96
N ARG A 77 2.85 21.81 13.61
CA ARG A 77 3.40 21.67 14.96
C ARG A 77 4.92 21.87 15.00
N VAL A 78 5.59 21.60 13.91
CA VAL A 78 7.07 21.66 13.82
C VAL A 78 7.56 22.77 12.90
N GLY A 79 6.66 23.60 12.38
CA GLY A 79 7.00 24.75 11.56
C GLY A 79 7.63 25.87 12.36
N ASN A 80 8.24 26.85 11.67
CA ASN A 80 8.94 27.97 12.31
C ASN A 80 8.03 28.85 13.15
N ASP A 81 6.77 28.91 12.81
CA ASP A 81 5.73 29.72 13.50
C ASP A 81 4.84 28.89 14.43
N SER A 82 5.30 27.69 14.80
CA SER A 82 4.57 26.84 15.74
C SER A 82 4.42 27.52 17.11
N PRO A 83 3.21 27.51 17.70
CA PRO A 83 2.99 28.07 19.04
C PRO A 83 3.48 27.17 20.17
N LEU A 84 4.01 25.99 19.87
CA LEU A 84 4.42 25.01 20.86
C LEU A 84 5.79 25.37 21.47
N SER A 85 6.04 24.90 22.71
CA SER A 85 7.35 25.04 23.34
C SER A 85 8.41 24.26 22.56
N PRO A 86 9.71 24.63 22.68
CA PRO A 86 10.79 23.90 22.03
C PRO A 86 10.81 22.41 22.40
N GLU A 87 10.50 22.05 23.64
CA GLU A 87 10.42 20.67 24.11
C GLU A 87 9.29 19.90 23.40
N LYS A 88 8.11 20.52 23.26
CA LYS A 88 7.00 19.92 22.53
C LYS A 88 7.28 19.76 21.05
N ILE A 89 7.91 20.76 20.43
CA ILE A 89 8.32 20.66 19.04
C ILE A 89 9.26 19.49 18.84
N GLN A 90 10.19 19.25 19.77
CA GLN A 90 11.12 18.13 19.68
C GLN A 90 10.39 16.77 19.82
N GLU A 91 9.43 16.66 20.73
CA GLU A 91 8.61 15.46 20.87
C GLU A 91 7.86 15.15 19.55
N TRP A 92 7.28 16.16 18.91
CA TRP A 92 6.59 15.99 17.63
C TRP A 92 7.55 15.62 16.49
N ARG A 93 8.77 16.17 16.49
CA ARG A 93 9.80 15.78 15.50
C ARG A 93 10.17 14.31 15.62
N ILE A 94 10.31 13.81 16.84
CA ILE A 94 10.62 12.41 17.11
C ILE A 94 9.46 11.52 16.61
N TYR A 95 8.23 11.88 16.95
CA TYR A 95 7.03 11.16 16.47
C TYR A 95 6.95 11.14 14.94
N ARG A 96 7.15 12.27 14.31
CA ARG A 96 7.09 12.40 12.85
C ARG A 96 8.20 11.60 12.17
N GLN A 97 9.39 11.55 12.76
CA GLN A 97 10.46 10.70 12.24
C GLN A 97 10.12 9.21 12.36
N ALA A 98 9.53 8.80 13.46
CA ALA A 98 9.03 7.44 13.62
C ALA A 98 7.97 7.09 12.57
N LEU A 99 7.09 8.04 12.21
CA LEU A 99 6.13 7.84 11.11
C LEU A 99 6.83 7.65 9.76
N ARG A 100 7.87 8.44 9.47
CA ARG A 100 8.64 8.31 8.21
C ARG A 100 9.32 6.95 8.11
N ASP A 101 9.83 6.44 9.22
CA ASP A 101 10.57 5.18 9.29
C ASP A 101 9.64 3.95 9.34
N LEU A 102 8.35 4.15 9.64
CA LEU A 102 7.41 3.05 9.86
C LEU A 102 7.33 2.06 8.69
N PRO A 103 7.21 2.49 7.42
CA PRO A 103 7.13 1.53 6.32
C PRO A 103 8.36 0.64 6.20
N THR A 104 9.56 1.20 6.44
CA THR A 104 10.82 0.46 6.37
C THR A 104 10.95 -0.54 7.51
N ASN A 105 10.44 -0.19 8.69
CA ASN A 105 10.56 -1.01 9.90
C ASN A 105 9.40 -1.99 10.09
N THR A 106 8.35 -1.87 9.30
CA THR A 106 7.17 -2.74 9.42
C THR A 106 7.40 -4.05 8.68
N THR A 107 7.35 -5.16 9.39
CA THR A 107 7.48 -6.50 8.83
C THR A 107 6.14 -7.07 8.39
N ASP A 108 5.05 -6.65 9.01
CA ASP A 108 3.68 -7.05 8.67
C ASP A 108 2.85 -5.81 8.34
N PRO A 109 2.73 -5.43 7.04
CA PRO A 109 2.01 -4.22 6.65
C PRO A 109 0.51 -4.25 6.98
N GLU A 110 -0.08 -5.42 7.16
CA GLU A 110 -1.49 -5.55 7.53
C GLU A 110 -1.72 -5.16 9.00
N ASN A 111 -0.71 -5.30 9.83
CA ASN A 111 -0.78 -5.03 11.27
C ASN A 111 0.38 -4.12 11.71
N PRO A 112 0.42 -2.86 11.22
CA PRO A 112 1.50 -1.95 11.58
C PRO A 112 1.39 -1.53 13.05
N VAL A 113 2.54 -1.29 13.68
CA VAL A 113 2.61 -0.74 15.04
C VAL A 113 2.84 0.77 14.93
N TRP A 114 1.78 1.54 15.07
CA TRP A 114 1.84 2.99 14.96
C TRP A 114 2.55 3.62 16.16
N PRO A 115 3.44 4.62 15.94
CA PRO A 115 4.02 5.35 17.06
C PRO A 115 2.95 6.14 17.81
N THR A 116 3.19 6.38 19.10
CA THR A 116 2.27 7.12 19.95
C THR A 116 2.52 8.62 19.80
N ALA A 117 1.46 9.37 19.47
CA ALA A 117 1.55 10.82 19.33
C ALA A 117 1.82 11.49 20.68
N PRO A 118 2.61 12.59 20.74
CA PRO A 118 2.73 13.42 21.95
C PRO A 118 1.40 14.04 22.37
N ASN A 119 1.30 14.35 23.64
CA ASN A 119 0.10 15.00 24.19
C ASN A 119 0.01 16.49 23.83
#